data_ab8b6c7fed98b52a5769830705eaec54
#
_entry.id   ab8b6c7fed98b52a5769830705eaec54
#
_cell.length_a   1.000
_cell.length_b   1.000
_cell.length_c   1.000
_cell.angle_alpha   90.00
_cell.angle_beta   90.00
_cell.angle_gamma   90.00
#
_symmetry.space_group_name_H-M   'P 1'
#
loop_
_entity.id
_entity.type
_entity.pdbx_description
1 polymer ?
#
loop_
_entity_poly.entity_id
_entity_poly.type
_entity_poly.pdbx_seq_one_letter_code
_entity_poly.pdbx_strand_id
1 'polypeptide(L)'
;PDYIDFLAGAWDEWVAGGHQAPAAMGFMWPTRGFSDRRPASLVGRLGWYSFSADTSIVAGTFAAVESSAAISMTAADRLLDDGVRSVYALCRPPGHHASFDQFGGYCFVNNAVVAAQRLLDRGCGRVGILDVDYHHGNGTQSLTYDRADIVFASIHASPDEEFPWFAGFADERGNGAGADANLNLPLPKGTDVGTWFTALAEALVFLADSDLDALVVSLGVDIYEDDPLGTFQLTTADFAKVANEIGMLGLPTLIVQEGGYATGAIGDNVAAFLAACP
;
A
#
# COMPACT_ATOMS: atom_id res chain seq x y z
N PRO A 1 2.38 -15.77 -11.89
CA PRO A 1 1.97 -17.12 -11.51
C PRO A 1 2.87 -17.70 -10.42
N ASP A 2 4.19 -17.82 -10.63
CA ASP A 2 5.12 -18.47 -9.71
C ASP A 2 5.10 -17.92 -8.27
N TYR A 3 4.92 -16.63 -8.10
CA TYR A 3 4.85 -16.00 -6.78
C TYR A 3 3.55 -16.35 -6.05
N ILE A 4 2.42 -16.30 -6.71
CA ILE A 4 1.12 -16.66 -6.13
C ILE A 4 1.09 -18.16 -5.79
N ASP A 5 1.60 -19.01 -6.68
CA ASP A 5 1.74 -20.45 -6.43
C ASP A 5 2.65 -20.72 -5.22
N PHE A 6 3.72 -19.94 -5.08
CA PHE A 6 4.60 -20.01 -3.89
C PHE A 6 3.81 -19.63 -2.62
N LEU A 7 3.10 -18.53 -2.60
CA LEU A 7 2.31 -18.11 -1.42
C LEU A 7 1.26 -19.17 -1.04
N ALA A 8 0.60 -19.76 -2.04
CA ALA A 8 -0.42 -20.79 -1.82
C ALA A 8 0.14 -22.07 -1.17
N GLY A 9 1.35 -22.48 -1.54
CA GLY A 9 1.96 -23.73 -1.07
C GLY A 9 2.98 -23.60 0.06
N ALA A 10 3.48 -22.39 0.35
CA ALA A 10 4.64 -22.18 1.22
C ALA A 10 4.44 -22.71 2.64
N TRP A 11 3.25 -22.51 3.24
CA TRP A 11 2.98 -23.01 4.58
C TRP A 11 2.91 -24.53 4.65
N ASP A 12 2.24 -25.17 3.71
CA ASP A 12 2.14 -26.64 3.68
C ASP A 12 3.50 -27.29 3.46
N GLU A 13 4.34 -26.72 2.58
CA GLU A 13 5.70 -27.15 2.36
C GLU A 13 6.59 -26.95 3.61
N TRP A 14 6.38 -25.83 4.36
CA TRP A 14 7.06 -25.58 5.63
C TRP A 14 6.76 -26.65 6.65
N VAL A 15 5.49 -26.98 6.84
CA VAL A 15 5.05 -28.05 7.75
C VAL A 15 5.57 -29.42 7.31
N ALA A 16 5.44 -29.77 6.04
CA ALA A 16 5.91 -31.02 5.48
C ALA A 16 7.43 -31.20 5.60
N GLY A 17 8.19 -30.10 5.56
CA GLY A 17 9.63 -30.07 5.78
C GLY A 17 10.06 -30.29 7.23
N GLY A 18 9.13 -30.43 8.17
CA GLY A 18 9.40 -30.67 9.59
C GLY A 18 9.99 -29.47 10.33
N HIS A 19 9.81 -28.26 9.81
CA HIS A 19 10.28 -27.04 10.46
C HIS A 19 9.52 -26.79 11.77
N GLN A 20 10.25 -26.46 12.84
CA GLN A 20 9.69 -26.29 14.19
C GLN A 20 9.25 -24.85 14.51
N ALA A 21 9.72 -23.86 13.74
CA ALA A 21 9.32 -22.49 13.97
C ALA A 21 7.83 -22.27 13.63
N PRO A 22 7.12 -21.44 14.41
CA PRO A 22 5.67 -21.24 14.26
C PRO A 22 5.27 -20.46 13.00
N ALA A 23 6.24 -19.91 12.28
CA ALA A 23 6.06 -19.13 11.07
C ALA A 23 7.18 -19.36 10.07
N ALA A 24 6.86 -19.39 8.79
CA ALA A 24 7.82 -19.45 7.70
C ALA A 24 8.24 -18.03 7.33
N MET A 25 9.53 -17.73 7.43
CA MET A 25 10.08 -16.42 7.10
C MET A 25 11.46 -16.55 6.45
N GLY A 26 11.80 -15.57 5.59
CA GLY A 26 13.14 -15.45 5.03
C GLY A 26 14.13 -14.92 6.08
N PHE A 27 15.37 -15.36 6.00
CA PHE A 27 16.48 -14.85 6.79
C PHE A 27 17.77 -14.67 5.96
N MET A 28 17.67 -14.84 4.65
CA MET A 28 18.69 -14.50 3.66
C MET A 28 18.01 -14.04 2.38
N TRP A 29 18.49 -12.94 1.82
CA TRP A 29 17.94 -12.31 0.63
C TRP A 29 19.00 -12.20 -0.47
N PRO A 30 18.59 -12.18 -1.77
CA PRO A 30 19.50 -11.82 -2.85
C PRO A 30 20.10 -10.44 -2.61
N THR A 31 21.41 -10.31 -2.79
CA THR A 31 22.13 -9.04 -2.68
C THR A 31 22.96 -8.79 -3.93
N ARG A 32 23.51 -7.58 -4.05
CA ARG A 32 24.38 -7.24 -5.18
C ARG A 32 25.55 -8.24 -5.29
N GLY A 33 25.81 -8.70 -6.50
CA GLY A 33 26.86 -9.67 -6.80
C GLY A 33 26.47 -11.14 -6.59
N PHE A 34 25.26 -11.42 -6.12
CA PHE A 34 24.71 -12.77 -6.11
C PHE A 34 24.05 -13.09 -7.45
N SER A 35 23.82 -14.40 -7.69
CA SER A 35 23.01 -14.83 -8.82
C SER A 35 21.54 -14.47 -8.59
N ASP A 36 20.87 -14.01 -9.65
CA ASP A 36 19.42 -13.79 -9.72
C ASP A 36 18.63 -15.07 -10.07
N ARG A 37 19.27 -16.25 -9.88
CA ARG A 37 18.63 -17.53 -10.07
C ARG A 37 17.78 -17.92 -8.87
N ARG A 38 16.47 -18.12 -9.10
CA ARG A 38 15.52 -18.57 -8.07
C ARG A 38 15.95 -19.91 -7.44
N PRO A 39 16.02 -19.99 -6.10
CA PRO A 39 16.35 -21.25 -5.39
C PRO A 39 15.24 -22.31 -5.53
N ALA A 40 15.64 -23.58 -5.48
CA ALA A 40 14.67 -24.70 -5.47
C ALA A 40 14.08 -24.95 -4.07
N SER A 41 14.88 -24.75 -3.01
CA SER A 41 14.44 -25.03 -1.64
C SER A 41 13.47 -23.96 -1.13
N LEU A 42 12.51 -24.35 -0.27
CA LEU A 42 11.57 -23.45 0.38
C LEU A 42 12.28 -22.31 1.13
N VAL A 43 13.29 -22.64 1.93
CA VAL A 43 14.04 -21.65 2.73
C VAL A 43 14.68 -20.58 1.83
N GLY A 44 15.23 -20.98 0.69
CA GLY A 44 15.78 -20.04 -0.28
C GLY A 44 14.67 -19.21 -0.97
N ARG A 45 13.53 -19.82 -1.30
CA ARG A 45 12.39 -19.11 -1.91
C ARG A 45 11.71 -18.13 -0.96
N LEU A 46 11.71 -18.39 0.36
CA LEU A 46 11.23 -17.42 1.35
C LEU A 46 12.01 -16.11 1.28
N GLY A 47 13.33 -16.15 1.15
CA GLY A 47 14.12 -14.95 0.97
C GLY A 47 14.09 -14.40 -0.46
N TRP A 48 13.82 -15.24 -1.47
CA TRP A 48 13.70 -14.79 -2.86
C TRP A 48 12.45 -13.93 -3.09
N TYR A 49 11.33 -14.32 -2.47
CA TYR A 49 10.04 -13.64 -2.60
C TYR A 49 9.74 -12.65 -1.47
N SER A 50 10.66 -12.40 -0.55
CA SER A 50 10.51 -11.36 0.46
C SER A 50 11.60 -10.31 0.35
N PHE A 51 11.33 -9.09 0.81
CA PHE A 51 12.34 -8.04 0.92
C PHE A 51 12.62 -7.65 2.38
N SER A 52 11.83 -8.12 3.35
CA SER A 52 12.01 -7.81 4.77
C SER A 52 11.68 -9.01 5.67
N ALA A 53 12.22 -8.99 6.90
CA ALA A 53 12.05 -10.06 7.89
C ALA A 53 10.81 -9.90 8.78
N ASP A 54 10.06 -8.83 8.64
CA ASP A 54 8.88 -8.49 9.45
C ASP A 54 7.61 -9.23 9.02
N THR A 55 7.65 -9.88 7.86
CA THR A 55 6.50 -10.50 7.24
C THR A 55 6.70 -12.00 7.14
N SER A 56 5.88 -12.76 7.85
CA SER A 56 5.98 -14.22 7.90
C SER A 56 4.71 -14.91 7.39
N ILE A 57 4.87 -16.10 6.83
CA ILE A 57 3.76 -16.93 6.36
C ILE A 57 3.39 -17.93 7.47
N VAL A 58 2.10 -17.96 7.81
CA VAL A 58 1.51 -18.88 8.80
C VAL A 58 0.31 -19.60 8.21
N ALA A 59 -0.27 -20.54 8.95
CA ALA A 59 -1.54 -21.16 8.56
C ALA A 59 -2.60 -20.09 8.30
N GLY A 60 -3.25 -20.18 7.14
CA GLY A 60 -4.30 -19.23 6.74
C GLY A 60 -3.82 -17.92 6.10
N THR A 61 -2.51 -17.65 6.03
CA THR A 61 -2.00 -16.43 5.40
C THR A 61 -2.51 -16.29 3.97
N PHE A 62 -2.41 -17.32 3.14
CA PHE A 62 -2.84 -17.24 1.74
C PHE A 62 -4.34 -16.97 1.60
N ALA A 63 -5.18 -17.66 2.38
CA ALA A 63 -6.62 -17.41 2.38
C ALA A 63 -6.99 -15.96 2.79
N ALA A 64 -6.25 -15.38 3.75
CA ALA A 64 -6.43 -13.98 4.12
C ALA A 64 -6.00 -13.02 2.99
N VAL A 65 -4.90 -13.33 2.31
CA VAL A 65 -4.39 -12.56 1.15
C VAL A 65 -5.39 -12.57 -0.01
N GLU A 66 -5.92 -13.76 -0.38
CA GLU A 66 -6.95 -13.90 -1.42
C GLU A 66 -8.22 -13.10 -1.06
N SER A 67 -8.66 -13.20 0.20
CA SER A 67 -9.83 -12.47 0.69
C SER A 67 -9.61 -10.95 0.63
N SER A 68 -8.43 -10.47 1.02
CA SER A 68 -8.08 -9.05 0.98
C SER A 68 -8.10 -8.50 -0.45
N ALA A 69 -7.48 -9.22 -1.39
CA ALA A 69 -7.53 -8.86 -2.81
C ALA A 69 -8.96 -8.89 -3.39
N ALA A 70 -9.75 -9.91 -3.03
CA ALA A 70 -11.15 -10.01 -3.47
C ALA A 70 -12.03 -8.88 -2.91
N ILE A 71 -11.79 -8.42 -1.68
CA ILE A 71 -12.45 -7.25 -1.09
C ILE A 71 -12.15 -6.01 -1.92
N SER A 72 -10.89 -5.77 -2.33
CA SER A 72 -10.49 -4.62 -3.15
C SER A 72 -11.18 -4.65 -4.51
N MET A 73 -11.23 -5.82 -5.18
CA MET A 73 -11.92 -5.98 -6.46
C MET A 73 -13.44 -5.75 -6.33
N THR A 74 -14.05 -6.29 -5.27
CA THR A 74 -15.48 -6.10 -4.98
C THR A 74 -15.79 -4.63 -4.71
N ALA A 75 -14.92 -3.94 -3.97
CA ALA A 75 -15.08 -2.51 -3.70
C ALA A 75 -15.00 -1.67 -5.00
N ALA A 76 -14.11 -2.01 -5.92
CA ALA A 76 -14.02 -1.36 -7.23
C ALA A 76 -15.29 -1.58 -8.06
N ASP A 77 -15.84 -2.81 -8.07
CA ASP A 77 -17.11 -3.09 -8.73
C ASP A 77 -18.26 -2.30 -8.12
N ARG A 78 -18.37 -2.26 -6.79
CA ARG A 78 -19.40 -1.49 -6.08
C ARG A 78 -19.32 0.01 -6.35
N LEU A 79 -18.12 0.57 -6.40
CA LEU A 79 -17.92 1.99 -6.70
C LEU A 79 -18.52 2.37 -8.06
N LEU A 80 -18.38 1.49 -9.07
CA LEU A 80 -18.87 1.75 -10.42
C LEU A 80 -20.35 1.38 -10.60
N ASP A 81 -20.84 0.32 -9.94
CA ASP A 81 -22.18 -0.23 -10.18
C ASP A 81 -23.26 0.39 -9.28
N ASP A 82 -22.94 0.75 -8.03
CA ASP A 82 -23.94 1.17 -7.06
C ASP A 82 -24.19 2.70 -7.07
N GLY A 83 -23.46 3.47 -7.88
CA GLY A 83 -23.59 4.94 -7.99
C GLY A 83 -23.22 5.68 -6.71
N VAL A 84 -22.45 5.06 -5.83
CA VAL A 84 -21.93 5.66 -4.61
C VAL A 84 -20.67 6.47 -4.90
N ARG A 85 -20.39 7.48 -4.07
CA ARG A 85 -19.22 8.32 -4.26
C ARG A 85 -17.95 7.75 -3.65
N SER A 86 -18.09 6.95 -2.60
CA SER A 86 -16.97 6.30 -1.94
C SER A 86 -17.31 4.90 -1.47
N VAL A 87 -16.31 4.01 -1.48
CA VAL A 87 -16.38 2.63 -0.96
C VAL A 87 -15.14 2.36 -0.13
N TYR A 88 -15.31 1.72 1.02
CA TYR A 88 -14.21 1.30 1.88
C TYR A 88 -13.97 -0.19 1.80
N ALA A 89 -12.75 -0.57 1.43
CA ALA A 89 -12.23 -1.93 1.41
C ALA A 89 -11.44 -2.20 2.70
N LEU A 90 -12.06 -2.87 3.66
CA LEU A 90 -11.41 -3.27 4.91
C LEU A 90 -10.47 -4.46 4.66
N CYS A 91 -9.31 -4.17 4.08
CA CYS A 91 -8.28 -5.13 3.72
C CYS A 91 -7.43 -5.53 4.93
N ARG A 92 -7.18 -6.83 5.08
CA ARG A 92 -6.20 -7.40 6.01
C ARG A 92 -5.81 -8.80 5.52
N PRO A 93 -4.50 -8.99 5.20
CA PRO A 93 -3.35 -8.09 5.37
C PRO A 93 -3.43 -6.83 4.50
N PRO A 94 -2.61 -5.79 4.82
CA PRO A 94 -2.42 -4.61 3.99
C PRO A 94 -1.69 -4.97 2.68
N GLY A 95 -1.46 -3.99 1.80
CA GLY A 95 -0.96 -4.29 0.46
C GLY A 95 0.14 -3.40 -0.09
N HIS A 96 0.26 -2.15 0.31
CA HIS A 96 1.03 -1.14 -0.40
C HIS A 96 2.55 -1.41 -0.51
N HIS A 97 3.10 -2.26 0.33
CA HIS A 97 4.50 -2.67 0.24
C HIS A 97 4.74 -3.86 -0.71
N ALA A 98 3.71 -4.65 -1.05
CA ALA A 98 3.88 -5.81 -1.92
C ALA A 98 4.10 -5.39 -3.38
N SER A 99 5.18 -5.89 -3.99
CA SER A 99 5.53 -5.66 -5.39
C SER A 99 5.07 -6.81 -6.29
N PHE A 100 5.61 -6.90 -7.51
CA PHE A 100 5.24 -7.92 -8.50
C PHE A 100 5.44 -9.36 -7.97
N ASP A 101 6.53 -9.61 -7.26
CA ASP A 101 6.91 -10.94 -6.78
C ASP A 101 7.61 -10.92 -5.42
N GLN A 102 7.41 -9.84 -4.64
CA GLN A 102 8.01 -9.72 -3.31
C GLN A 102 6.99 -9.26 -2.28
N PHE A 103 6.99 -9.93 -1.14
CA PHE A 103 6.24 -9.57 0.06
C PHE A 103 7.17 -8.98 1.14
N GLY A 104 6.62 -8.17 2.01
CA GLY A 104 7.33 -7.51 3.11
C GLY A 104 6.48 -6.38 3.68
N GLY A 105 6.87 -5.76 4.81
CA GLY A 105 6.09 -4.71 5.44
C GLY A 105 4.66 -5.14 5.76
N TYR A 106 4.47 -6.40 6.19
CA TYR A 106 3.17 -7.05 6.45
C TYR A 106 2.28 -7.28 5.21
N CYS A 107 2.76 -6.93 4.00
CA CYS A 107 2.01 -6.97 2.74
C CYS A 107 2.43 -8.17 1.89
N PHE A 108 1.46 -8.83 1.24
CA PHE A 108 1.69 -9.97 0.34
C PHE A 108 1.19 -9.74 -1.08
N VAL A 109 0.07 -9.05 -1.27
CA VAL A 109 -0.50 -8.64 -2.56
C VAL A 109 -0.92 -7.19 -2.44
N ASN A 110 -0.67 -6.39 -3.45
CA ASN A 110 -0.96 -4.96 -3.44
C ASN A 110 -2.45 -4.69 -3.70
N ASN A 111 -3.20 -4.50 -2.63
CA ASN A 111 -4.66 -4.31 -2.67
C ASN A 111 -5.06 -3.04 -3.43
N ALA A 112 -4.29 -1.96 -3.30
CA ALA A 112 -4.57 -0.69 -3.97
C ALA A 112 -4.36 -0.79 -5.49
N VAL A 113 -3.28 -1.45 -5.92
CA VAL A 113 -3.02 -1.68 -7.36
C VAL A 113 -4.02 -2.68 -7.95
N VAL A 114 -4.43 -3.71 -7.19
CA VAL A 114 -5.51 -4.64 -7.59
C VAL A 114 -6.82 -3.87 -7.82
N ALA A 115 -7.17 -2.95 -6.90
CA ALA A 115 -8.35 -2.09 -7.05
C ALA A 115 -8.25 -1.17 -8.27
N ALA A 116 -7.10 -0.48 -8.43
CA ALA A 116 -6.85 0.40 -9.58
C ALA A 116 -6.92 -0.36 -10.91
N GLN A 117 -6.30 -1.54 -10.99
CA GLN A 117 -6.39 -2.39 -12.18
C GLN A 117 -7.84 -2.81 -12.47
N ARG A 118 -8.61 -3.16 -11.43
CA ARG A 118 -10.03 -3.52 -11.61
C ARG A 118 -10.86 -2.35 -12.15
N LEU A 119 -10.61 -1.12 -11.69
CA LEU A 119 -11.26 0.09 -12.22
C LEU A 119 -10.93 0.31 -13.71
N LEU A 120 -9.64 0.13 -14.10
CA LEU A 120 -9.20 0.20 -15.50
C LEU A 120 -9.87 -0.89 -16.35
N ASP A 121 -9.90 -2.13 -15.89
CA ASP A 121 -10.56 -3.27 -16.57
C ASP A 121 -12.07 -3.02 -16.76
N ARG A 122 -12.68 -2.20 -15.91
CA ARG A 122 -14.08 -1.80 -15.96
C ARG A 122 -14.34 -0.53 -16.79
N GLY A 123 -13.31 0.05 -17.39
CA GLY A 123 -13.44 1.13 -18.36
C GLY A 123 -12.99 2.51 -17.92
N CYS A 124 -12.42 2.68 -16.71
CA CYS A 124 -11.68 3.89 -16.38
C CYS A 124 -10.47 4.03 -17.31
N GLY A 125 -10.22 5.20 -17.84
CA GLY A 125 -9.07 5.46 -18.70
C GLY A 125 -7.79 5.73 -17.90
N ARG A 126 -7.94 6.35 -16.71
CA ARG A 126 -6.81 6.69 -15.82
C ARG A 126 -7.23 6.71 -14.36
N VAL A 127 -6.45 6.10 -13.48
CA VAL A 127 -6.74 5.98 -12.05
C VAL A 127 -5.61 6.59 -11.23
N GLY A 128 -5.96 7.42 -10.23
CA GLY A 128 -5.02 7.90 -9.23
C GLY A 128 -4.91 6.93 -8.05
N ILE A 129 -3.72 6.81 -7.47
CA ILE A 129 -3.52 6.20 -6.15
C ILE A 129 -2.87 7.26 -5.26
N LEU A 130 -3.54 7.62 -4.17
CA LEU A 130 -3.01 8.47 -3.11
C LEU A 130 -2.72 7.62 -1.89
N ASP A 131 -1.45 7.52 -1.52
CA ASP A 131 -1.01 6.80 -0.34
C ASP A 131 -0.75 7.80 0.80
N VAL A 132 -1.50 7.66 1.88
CA VAL A 132 -1.39 8.51 3.08
C VAL A 132 -0.94 7.71 4.30
N ASP A 133 -0.48 6.47 4.10
CA ASP A 133 0.21 5.69 5.13
C ASP A 133 1.51 6.38 5.55
N TYR A 134 1.93 6.19 6.79
CA TYR A 134 3.18 6.73 7.31
C TYR A 134 4.39 6.23 6.53
N HIS A 135 4.34 4.98 6.07
CA HIS A 135 5.41 4.34 5.33
C HIS A 135 5.21 4.49 3.82
N HIS A 136 6.30 4.61 3.08
CA HIS A 136 6.22 4.67 1.63
C HIS A 136 5.64 3.38 1.02
N GLY A 137 4.67 3.52 0.12
CA GLY A 137 4.10 2.41 -0.66
C GLY A 137 5.04 1.93 -1.76
N ASN A 138 6.21 1.38 -1.39
CA ASN A 138 7.25 0.95 -2.34
C ASN A 138 6.77 -0.11 -3.34
N GLY A 139 5.85 -0.98 -2.93
CA GLY A 139 5.22 -1.96 -3.81
C GLY A 139 4.32 -1.29 -4.83
N THR A 140 3.51 -0.32 -4.41
CA THR A 140 2.65 0.47 -5.30
C THR A 140 3.51 1.22 -6.33
N GLN A 141 4.54 1.95 -5.88
CA GLN A 141 5.49 2.61 -6.77
C GLN A 141 6.09 1.62 -7.79
N SER A 142 6.62 0.49 -7.32
CA SER A 142 7.25 -0.52 -8.19
C SER A 142 6.31 -1.06 -9.27
N LEU A 143 5.03 -1.25 -8.95
CA LEU A 143 4.03 -1.79 -9.87
C LEU A 143 3.47 -0.77 -10.85
N THR A 144 3.62 0.53 -10.57
CA THR A 144 3.06 1.61 -11.38
C THR A 144 4.11 2.49 -12.05
N TYR A 145 5.39 2.26 -11.80
CA TYR A 145 6.49 3.15 -12.13
C TYR A 145 6.70 3.41 -13.62
N ASP A 146 6.30 2.47 -14.48
CA ASP A 146 6.37 2.57 -15.94
C ASP A 146 4.99 2.67 -16.62
N ARG A 147 3.93 2.96 -15.82
CA ARG A 147 2.54 3.02 -16.26
C ARG A 147 2.05 4.46 -16.41
N ALA A 148 1.42 4.77 -17.54
CA ALA A 148 0.78 6.06 -17.78
C ALA A 148 -0.68 6.11 -17.32
N ASP A 149 -1.33 4.95 -17.18
CA ASP A 149 -2.73 4.80 -16.82
C ASP A 149 -2.99 4.75 -15.31
N ILE A 150 -1.92 4.69 -14.49
CA ILE A 150 -1.99 4.84 -13.05
C ILE A 150 -1.04 5.96 -12.62
N VAL A 151 -1.57 6.92 -11.87
CA VAL A 151 -0.80 8.03 -11.26
C VAL A 151 -0.68 7.77 -9.78
N PHE A 152 0.54 7.78 -9.24
CA PHE A 152 0.81 7.50 -7.84
C PHE A 152 1.36 8.73 -7.11
N ALA A 153 0.76 9.07 -5.99
CA ALA A 153 1.28 10.07 -5.04
C ALA A 153 1.35 9.47 -3.65
N SER A 154 2.46 9.66 -2.94
CA SER A 154 2.68 9.14 -1.59
C SER A 154 3.25 10.21 -0.67
N ILE A 155 2.64 10.36 0.52
CA ILE A 155 3.09 11.24 1.61
C ILE A 155 3.55 10.35 2.74
N HIS A 156 4.84 10.30 3.00
CA HIS A 156 5.41 9.31 3.91
C HIS A 156 6.62 9.84 4.66
N ALA A 157 7.05 9.12 5.70
CA ALA A 157 8.28 9.43 6.40
C ALA A 157 9.49 9.21 5.48
N SER A 158 10.47 10.11 5.57
CA SER A 158 11.66 10.08 4.73
C SER A 158 12.37 8.71 4.78
N PRO A 159 12.69 8.10 3.62
CA PRO A 159 13.44 6.85 3.57
C PRO A 159 14.88 6.98 4.10
N ASP A 160 15.39 8.19 4.29
CA ASP A 160 16.67 8.39 4.98
C ASP A 160 16.60 8.04 6.47
N GLU A 161 15.38 8.03 7.05
CA GLU A 161 15.17 7.87 8.49
C GLU A 161 14.28 6.68 8.82
N GLU A 162 13.46 6.19 7.85
CA GLU A 162 12.40 5.22 8.13
C GLU A 162 12.28 4.15 7.03
N PHE A 163 11.62 3.03 7.37
CA PHE A 163 11.26 1.96 6.45
C PHE A 163 10.48 2.52 5.22
N PRO A 164 10.73 2.06 3.99
CA PRO A 164 11.57 0.91 3.59
C PRO A 164 13.03 1.24 3.25
N TRP A 165 13.55 2.41 3.56
CA TRP A 165 14.92 2.94 3.39
C TRP A 165 15.46 2.98 1.96
N PHE A 166 14.96 2.18 1.02
CA PHE A 166 15.54 2.02 -0.32
C PHE A 166 14.63 2.51 -1.45
N ALA A 167 13.50 3.14 -1.12
CA ALA A 167 12.54 3.70 -2.07
C ALA A 167 11.71 4.80 -1.39
N GLY A 168 11.16 5.73 -2.17
CA GLY A 168 10.36 6.84 -1.68
C GLY A 168 11.10 8.18 -1.70
N PHE A 169 12.21 8.28 -2.45
CA PHE A 169 12.93 9.53 -2.61
C PHE A 169 12.18 10.48 -3.55
N ALA A 170 12.29 11.79 -3.30
CA ALA A 170 11.55 12.82 -4.03
C ALA A 170 11.91 12.92 -5.53
N ASP A 171 13.11 12.44 -5.91
CA ASP A 171 13.57 12.40 -7.30
C ASP A 171 13.13 11.14 -8.08
N GLU A 172 12.46 10.21 -7.44
CA GLU A 172 11.85 9.05 -8.10
C GLU A 172 10.50 9.45 -8.71
N ARG A 173 10.49 9.78 -10.01
CA ARG A 173 9.38 10.43 -10.73
C ARG A 173 8.67 9.53 -11.74
N GLY A 174 8.96 8.24 -11.77
CA GLY A 174 8.47 7.32 -12.78
C GLY A 174 9.47 7.12 -13.93
N ASN A 175 9.19 6.18 -14.82
CA ASN A 175 10.05 5.80 -15.94
C ASN A 175 9.24 5.45 -17.18
N GLY A 176 9.84 5.56 -18.35
CA GLY A 176 9.21 5.15 -19.60
C GLY A 176 7.86 5.81 -19.85
N ALA A 177 6.79 5.02 -19.98
CA ALA A 177 5.43 5.53 -20.16
C ALA A 177 4.87 6.20 -18.89
N GLY A 178 5.39 5.82 -17.71
CA GLY A 178 5.02 6.39 -16.41
C GLY A 178 5.89 7.57 -15.97
N ALA A 179 6.72 8.13 -16.87
CA ALA A 179 7.50 9.32 -16.54
C ALA A 179 6.60 10.46 -16.07
N ASP A 180 6.94 11.08 -14.92
CA ASP A 180 6.16 12.10 -14.22
C ASP A 180 4.76 11.64 -13.72
N ALA A 181 4.49 10.34 -13.71
CA ALA A 181 3.26 9.79 -13.09
C ALA A 181 3.45 9.33 -11.62
N ASN A 182 4.63 9.55 -11.04
CA ASN A 182 4.97 9.23 -9.65
C ASN A 182 5.39 10.49 -8.90
N LEU A 183 4.80 10.73 -7.73
CA LEU A 183 5.15 11.82 -6.83
C LEU A 183 5.40 11.29 -5.42
N ASN A 184 6.62 11.43 -4.93
CA ASN A 184 6.99 11.15 -3.55
C ASN A 184 7.19 12.43 -2.77
N LEU A 185 6.56 12.51 -1.60
CA LEU A 185 6.64 13.60 -0.66
C LEU A 185 7.17 13.08 0.69
N PRO A 186 8.50 12.81 0.76
CA PRO A 186 9.13 12.34 1.99
C PRO A 186 9.20 13.45 3.03
N LEU A 187 8.69 13.18 4.22
CA LEU A 187 8.64 14.13 5.34
C LEU A 187 9.55 13.68 6.49
N PRO A 188 10.20 14.60 7.21
CA PRO A 188 11.00 14.27 8.39
C PRO A 188 10.18 13.60 9.50
N LYS A 189 10.83 12.80 10.32
CA LYS A 189 10.25 12.30 11.57
C LYS A 189 9.72 13.44 12.44
N GLY A 190 8.59 13.21 13.09
CA GLY A 190 7.97 14.23 13.96
C GLY A 190 7.29 15.38 13.21
N THR A 191 7.04 15.22 11.91
CA THR A 191 6.34 16.23 11.11
C THR A 191 5.00 16.62 11.74
N ASP A 192 4.81 17.93 11.90
CA ASP A 192 3.60 18.52 12.46
C ASP A 192 2.43 18.50 11.44
N VAL A 193 1.22 18.69 11.97
CA VAL A 193 -0.04 18.68 11.19
C VAL A 193 -0.01 19.68 10.03
N GLY A 194 0.51 20.90 10.22
CA GLY A 194 0.53 21.95 9.19
C GLY A 194 1.43 21.58 8.02
N THR A 195 2.61 21.06 8.30
CA THR A 195 3.58 20.58 7.30
C THR A 195 3.00 19.39 6.53
N TRP A 196 2.36 18.45 7.22
CA TRP A 196 1.73 17.30 6.60
C TRP A 196 0.59 17.70 5.64
N PHE A 197 -0.30 18.64 6.05
CA PHE A 197 -1.36 19.16 5.17
C PHE A 197 -0.82 19.96 3.99
N THR A 198 0.35 20.58 4.10
CA THR A 198 1.02 21.22 2.96
C THR A 198 1.42 20.18 1.91
N ALA A 199 1.98 19.04 2.34
CA ALA A 199 2.28 17.93 1.44
C ALA A 199 1.00 17.32 0.84
N LEU A 200 -0.07 17.18 1.63
CA LEU A 200 -1.36 16.72 1.10
C LEU A 200 -1.87 17.65 -0.01
N ALA A 201 -1.81 18.95 0.19
CA ALA A 201 -2.24 19.92 -0.83
C ALA A 201 -1.41 19.78 -2.13
N GLU A 202 -0.10 19.57 -2.03
CA GLU A 202 0.78 19.30 -3.19
C GLU A 202 0.38 18.02 -3.92
N ALA A 203 0.15 16.93 -3.18
CA ALA A 203 -0.31 15.66 -3.76
C ALA A 203 -1.66 15.80 -4.46
N LEU A 204 -2.61 16.54 -3.87
CA LEU A 204 -3.92 16.76 -4.46
C LEU A 204 -3.87 17.62 -5.73
N VAL A 205 -3.00 18.63 -5.80
CA VAL A 205 -2.76 19.40 -7.03
C VAL A 205 -2.19 18.50 -8.13
N PHE A 206 -1.20 17.69 -7.80
CA PHE A 206 -0.62 16.74 -8.75
C PHE A 206 -1.66 15.76 -9.32
N LEU A 207 -2.54 15.23 -8.47
CA LEU A 207 -3.60 14.32 -8.89
C LEU A 207 -4.69 15.06 -9.70
N ALA A 208 -5.07 16.28 -9.32
CA ALA A 208 -6.06 17.09 -10.04
C ALA A 208 -5.62 17.43 -11.47
N ASP A 209 -4.31 17.63 -11.69
CA ASP A 209 -3.73 17.93 -13.00
C ASP A 209 -3.57 16.68 -13.89
N SER A 210 -3.94 15.48 -13.38
CA SER A 210 -3.66 14.21 -14.04
C SER A 210 -4.82 13.61 -14.86
N ASP A 211 -5.96 14.29 -14.96
CA ASP A 211 -7.16 13.86 -15.73
C ASP A 211 -7.61 12.44 -15.35
N LEU A 212 -8.00 12.25 -14.09
CA LEU A 212 -8.34 10.95 -13.49
C LEU A 212 -9.85 10.68 -13.55
N ASP A 213 -10.24 9.43 -13.80
CA ASP A 213 -11.63 8.94 -13.73
C ASP A 213 -12.03 8.48 -12.33
N ALA A 214 -11.08 7.99 -11.54
CA ALA A 214 -11.29 7.50 -10.19
C ALA A 214 -10.02 7.63 -9.33
N LEU A 215 -10.22 7.63 -8.03
CA LEU A 215 -9.14 7.65 -7.03
C LEU A 215 -9.18 6.40 -6.16
N VAL A 216 -8.02 5.82 -5.90
CA VAL A 216 -7.80 4.84 -4.83
C VAL A 216 -7.00 5.53 -3.73
N VAL A 217 -7.44 5.42 -2.49
CA VAL A 217 -6.70 5.93 -1.32
C VAL A 217 -6.17 4.74 -0.53
N SER A 218 -4.85 4.59 -0.47
CA SER A 218 -4.20 3.71 0.51
C SER A 218 -4.24 4.42 1.86
N LEU A 219 -5.18 4.00 2.72
CA LEU A 219 -5.43 4.62 4.02
C LEU A 219 -4.67 3.88 5.11
N GLY A 220 -3.46 4.34 5.42
CA GLY A 220 -2.80 4.06 6.68
C GLY A 220 -3.26 5.07 7.75
N VAL A 221 -3.48 4.59 8.97
CA VAL A 221 -3.80 5.45 10.12
C VAL A 221 -2.64 5.51 11.14
N ASP A 222 -1.46 5.09 10.72
CA ASP A 222 -0.20 5.17 11.45
C ASP A 222 0.47 6.55 11.37
N ILE A 223 -0.13 7.50 10.65
CA ILE A 223 0.18 8.93 10.74
C ILE A 223 -0.34 9.57 12.04
N TYR A 224 -1.06 8.81 12.88
CA TYR A 224 -1.60 9.22 14.16
C TYR A 224 -0.50 9.49 15.19
N GLU A 225 -0.65 10.56 16.01
CA GLU A 225 0.38 11.06 16.94
C GLU A 225 0.86 10.05 17.98
N ASP A 226 0.03 9.09 18.37
CA ASP A 226 0.34 8.03 19.36
C ASP A 226 0.53 6.66 18.69
N ASP A 227 0.77 6.60 17.38
CA ASP A 227 1.03 5.31 16.72
C ASP A 227 2.44 4.81 17.08
N PRO A 228 2.59 3.54 17.50
CA PRO A 228 3.88 3.00 17.93
C PRO A 228 4.89 2.82 16.80
N LEU A 229 4.46 2.81 15.53
CA LEU A 229 5.31 2.68 14.35
C LEU A 229 5.36 3.94 13.49
N GLY A 230 4.61 4.99 13.87
CA GLY A 230 4.62 6.30 13.23
C GLY A 230 5.18 7.38 14.16
N THR A 231 5.53 8.52 13.59
CA THR A 231 5.99 9.70 14.37
C THR A 231 5.35 11.01 13.91
N PHE A 232 4.42 10.98 12.97
CA PHE A 232 3.67 12.18 12.57
C PHE A 232 2.70 12.58 13.68
N GLN A 233 2.23 13.83 13.65
CA GLN A 233 1.50 14.41 14.78
C GLN A 233 0.02 14.66 14.47
N LEU A 234 -0.60 13.83 13.62
CA LEU A 234 -2.03 13.96 13.33
C LEU A 234 -2.87 13.39 14.48
N THR A 235 -3.90 14.13 14.87
CA THR A 235 -4.90 13.68 15.86
C THR A 235 -6.05 12.95 15.16
N THR A 236 -6.88 12.24 15.91
CA THR A 236 -8.12 11.61 15.38
C THR A 236 -8.99 12.61 14.62
N ALA A 237 -9.10 13.86 15.08
CA ALA A 237 -9.90 14.90 14.42
C ALA A 237 -9.32 15.33 13.05
N ASP A 238 -8.04 15.13 12.81
CA ASP A 238 -7.40 15.51 11.56
C ASP A 238 -7.74 14.53 10.43
N PHE A 239 -8.05 13.26 10.72
CA PHE A 239 -8.49 12.29 9.70
C PHE A 239 -9.77 12.75 8.98
N ALA A 240 -10.72 13.40 9.67
CA ALA A 240 -11.88 13.99 9.02
C ALA A 240 -11.49 15.12 8.06
N LYS A 241 -10.48 15.93 8.40
CA LYS A 241 -9.98 16.99 7.51
C LYS A 241 -9.27 16.38 6.29
N VAL A 242 -8.46 15.31 6.47
CA VAL A 242 -7.82 14.58 5.37
C VAL A 242 -8.87 14.10 4.37
N ALA A 243 -9.93 13.45 4.86
CA ALA A 243 -11.02 12.98 3.99
C ALA A 243 -11.73 14.12 3.25
N ASN A 244 -12.00 15.26 3.91
CA ASN A 244 -12.62 16.42 3.28
C ASN A 244 -11.74 17.00 2.16
N GLU A 245 -10.43 17.17 2.40
CA GLU A 245 -9.51 17.69 1.38
C GLU A 245 -9.45 16.75 0.16
N ILE A 246 -9.32 15.43 0.38
CA ILE A 246 -9.36 14.42 -0.69
C ILE A 246 -10.70 14.51 -1.45
N GLY A 247 -11.81 14.67 -0.74
CA GLY A 247 -13.15 14.79 -1.33
C GLY A 247 -13.32 15.98 -2.27
N MET A 248 -12.50 17.04 -2.13
CA MET A 248 -12.51 18.20 -3.03
C MET A 248 -12.10 17.88 -4.47
N LEU A 249 -11.40 16.76 -4.70
CA LEU A 249 -11.14 16.27 -6.06
C LEU A 249 -12.41 15.87 -6.81
N GLY A 250 -13.50 15.57 -6.11
CA GLY A 250 -14.79 15.23 -6.71
C GLY A 250 -14.84 13.91 -7.46
N LEU A 251 -13.80 13.07 -7.33
CA LEU A 251 -13.65 11.77 -8.01
C LEU A 251 -14.39 10.66 -7.25
N PRO A 252 -14.93 9.64 -7.96
CA PRO A 252 -15.29 8.37 -7.32
C PRO A 252 -14.08 7.81 -6.60
N THR A 253 -14.21 7.50 -5.30
CA THR A 253 -13.07 7.19 -4.43
C THR A 253 -13.21 5.82 -3.78
N LEU A 254 -12.21 4.95 -3.97
CA LEU A 254 -12.09 3.68 -3.27
C LEU A 254 -11.03 3.81 -2.18
N ILE A 255 -11.39 3.55 -0.94
CA ILE A 255 -10.49 3.61 0.21
C ILE A 255 -10.06 2.19 0.55
N VAL A 256 -8.76 1.91 0.56
CA VAL A 256 -8.16 0.63 0.92
C VAL A 256 -7.46 0.78 2.27
N GLN A 257 -7.81 -0.08 3.23
CA GLN A 257 -7.13 -0.10 4.53
C GLN A 257 -5.69 -0.60 4.38
N GLU A 258 -4.75 0.17 4.92
CA GLU A 258 -3.33 -0.20 5.04
C GLU A 258 -2.90 -0.28 6.51
N GLY A 259 -1.83 0.42 6.91
CA GLY A 259 -1.26 0.41 8.24
C GLY A 259 -2.08 1.11 9.32
N GLY A 260 -1.59 1.00 10.54
CA GLY A 260 -2.16 1.54 11.78
C GLY A 260 -1.97 0.56 12.92
N TYR A 261 -1.28 0.98 13.98
CA TYR A 261 -0.78 0.09 15.03
C TYR A 261 -1.18 0.55 16.44
N ALA A 262 -1.71 1.76 16.58
CA ALA A 262 -2.34 2.23 17.81
C ALA A 262 -3.70 1.54 18.01
N THR A 263 -3.69 0.26 18.41
CA THR A 263 -4.86 -0.63 18.41
C THR A 263 -6.09 -0.08 19.14
N GLY A 264 -5.90 0.82 20.11
CA GLY A 264 -6.98 1.51 20.82
C GLY A 264 -7.61 2.67 20.04
N ALA A 265 -6.95 3.18 19.00
CA ALA A 265 -7.37 4.38 18.25
C ALA A 265 -7.71 4.09 16.77
N ILE A 266 -7.25 2.97 16.20
CA ILE A 266 -7.47 2.64 14.78
C ILE A 266 -8.93 2.81 14.37
N GLY A 267 -9.87 2.25 15.16
CA GLY A 267 -11.28 2.31 14.83
C GLY A 267 -11.83 3.73 14.81
N ASP A 268 -11.42 4.58 15.77
CA ASP A 268 -11.84 5.97 15.85
C ASP A 268 -11.22 6.81 14.72
N ASN A 269 -9.96 6.60 14.37
CA ASN A 269 -9.27 7.28 13.28
C ASN A 269 -9.91 6.97 11.93
N VAL A 270 -10.14 5.68 11.65
CA VAL A 270 -10.83 5.23 10.43
C VAL A 270 -12.27 5.75 10.39
N ALA A 271 -13.01 5.69 11.51
CA ALA A 271 -14.38 6.20 11.57
C ALA A 271 -14.44 7.71 11.33
N ALA A 272 -13.49 8.49 11.87
CA ALA A 272 -13.40 9.91 11.63
C ALA A 272 -13.15 10.24 10.15
N PHE A 273 -12.27 9.49 9.49
CA PHE A 273 -12.01 9.60 8.05
C PHE A 273 -13.28 9.29 7.25
N LEU A 274 -13.87 8.10 7.47
CA LEU A 274 -15.04 7.64 6.69
C LEU A 274 -16.28 8.50 6.89
N ALA A 275 -16.50 9.04 8.08
CA ALA A 275 -17.63 9.93 8.37
C ALA A 275 -17.56 11.26 7.59
N ALA A 276 -16.39 11.66 7.14
CA ALA A 276 -16.15 12.88 6.36
C ALA A 276 -15.99 12.63 4.86
N CYS A 277 -15.96 11.37 4.43
CA CYS A 277 -15.95 11.02 3.01
C CYS A 277 -17.26 11.40 2.33
N PRO A 278 -17.23 11.97 1.11
CA PRO A 278 -18.40 12.40 0.37
C PRO A 278 -19.28 11.22 -0.11
#